data_1ae92ab8c13e4c8042667d3f2e84f438
#
_entry.id   1ae92ab8c13e4c8042667d3f2e84f438
#
_cell.length_a   1.000
_cell.length_b   1.000
_cell.length_c   1.000
_cell.angle_alpha   90.00
_cell.angle_beta   90.00
_cell.angle_gamma   90.00
#
_symmetry.space_group_name_H-M   'P 1'
#
loop_
_entity.id
_entity.type
_entity.pdbx_description
1 polymer ?
#
loop_
_entity_poly.entity_id
_entity_poly.type
_entity_poly.pdbx_seq_one_letter_code
_entity_poly.pdbx_strand_id
1 'polypeptide(L)'
;MKRKVIITIIILISCLWVVVTINFNRPFPQQVQDETQSSQQLRPKFTDQQIGVLAGLAISPEWLKQNIAANQLVYGIVKPADTVPAGVDNYSYLVAADDQDGTVIFFKEEDQTVIIKYTSQHNTKLKTKNLTLTQLSKEFYQTGPQKKQVDDYVERLRTE
;
A
#
# COMPACT_ATOMS: atom_id res chain seq x y z
N MET A 1 -41.77 -33.29 7.38
CA MET A 1 -40.52 -33.33 6.59
C MET A 1 -39.33 -32.54 7.21
N LYS A 2 -39.54 -31.41 7.88
CA LYS A 2 -38.45 -30.57 8.42
C LYS A 2 -37.57 -31.23 9.52
N ARG A 3 -38.12 -32.10 10.38
CA ARG A 3 -37.36 -32.78 11.46
C ARG A 3 -36.37 -33.84 10.95
N LYS A 4 -36.70 -34.56 9.85
CA LYS A 4 -35.79 -35.57 9.27
C LYS A 4 -34.55 -34.96 8.62
N VAL A 5 -34.68 -33.79 8.00
CA VAL A 5 -33.57 -33.07 7.38
C VAL A 5 -32.57 -32.55 8.43
N ILE A 6 -33.08 -32.06 9.57
CA ILE A 6 -32.22 -31.53 10.66
C ILE A 6 -31.38 -32.67 11.28
N ILE A 7 -31.98 -33.84 11.48
CA ILE A 7 -31.26 -34.99 12.05
C ILE A 7 -30.16 -35.48 11.10
N THR A 8 -30.40 -35.48 9.79
CA THR A 8 -29.41 -35.88 8.78
C THR A 8 -28.22 -34.91 8.73
N ILE A 9 -28.46 -33.59 8.87
CA ILE A 9 -27.40 -32.60 8.91
C ILE A 9 -26.54 -32.74 10.18
N ILE A 10 -27.15 -32.99 11.33
CA ILE A 10 -26.41 -33.18 12.60
C ILE A 10 -25.52 -34.43 12.53
N ILE A 11 -25.98 -35.52 11.93
CA ILE A 11 -25.17 -36.73 11.77
C ILE A 11 -23.98 -36.50 10.83
N LEU A 12 -24.17 -35.74 9.72
CA LEU A 12 -23.08 -35.39 8.79
C LEU A 12 -22.02 -34.53 9.46
N ILE A 13 -22.41 -33.55 10.28
CA ILE A 13 -21.46 -32.68 11.01
C ILE A 13 -20.68 -33.49 12.06
N SER A 14 -21.33 -34.44 12.78
CA SER A 14 -20.63 -35.27 13.77
C SER A 14 -19.63 -36.23 13.13
N CYS A 15 -19.91 -36.78 11.95
CA CYS A 15 -18.98 -37.64 11.22
C CYS A 15 -17.75 -36.85 10.72
N LEU A 16 -17.93 -35.59 10.32
CA LEU A 16 -16.81 -34.73 9.90
C LEU A 16 -15.84 -34.43 11.06
N TRP A 17 -16.37 -34.26 12.28
CA TRP A 17 -15.56 -34.04 13.48
C TRP A 17 -14.70 -35.24 13.87
N VAL A 18 -15.24 -36.47 13.73
CA VAL A 18 -14.51 -37.70 14.06
C VAL A 18 -13.36 -37.94 13.09
N VAL A 19 -13.50 -37.61 11.80
CA VAL A 19 -12.44 -37.78 10.81
C VAL A 19 -11.28 -36.79 11.06
N VAL A 20 -11.58 -35.55 11.51
CA VAL A 20 -10.54 -34.55 11.83
C VAL A 20 -9.73 -34.93 13.06
N THR A 21 -10.36 -35.56 14.09
CA THR A 21 -9.65 -35.93 15.32
C THR A 21 -8.75 -37.17 15.19
N ILE A 22 -9.06 -38.09 14.27
CA ILE A 22 -8.23 -39.29 14.05
C ILE A 22 -6.91 -38.97 13.34
N ASN A 23 -6.86 -37.90 12.52
CA ASN A 23 -5.63 -37.51 11.84
C ASN A 23 -4.66 -36.68 12.71
N PHE A 24 -5.08 -36.24 13.91
CA PHE A 24 -4.22 -35.42 14.78
C PHE A 24 -3.29 -36.24 15.70
N ASN A 25 -3.46 -37.56 15.79
CA ASN A 25 -2.73 -38.42 16.74
C ASN A 25 -1.64 -39.28 16.09
N ARG A 26 -1.10 -38.91 14.95
CA ARG A 26 0.14 -39.54 14.44
C ARG A 26 1.34 -38.83 15.05
N PRO A 27 2.22 -39.51 15.79
CA PRO A 27 3.47 -38.91 16.20
C PRO A 27 4.31 -38.67 14.96
N PHE A 28 4.55 -37.38 14.66
CA PHE A 28 5.52 -36.99 13.65
C PHE A 28 6.92 -37.42 14.13
N PRO A 29 7.73 -38.07 13.29
CA PRO A 29 9.13 -38.26 13.59
C PRO A 29 9.78 -36.88 13.74
N GLN A 30 10.41 -36.64 14.87
CA GLN A 30 11.24 -35.47 15.08
C GLN A 30 12.42 -35.57 14.12
N GLN A 31 12.31 -34.94 12.95
CA GLN A 31 13.50 -34.45 12.25
C GLN A 31 13.87 -33.13 12.88
N VAL A 32 14.92 -33.17 13.67
CA VAL A 32 15.70 -32.01 14.01
C VAL A 32 16.31 -31.51 12.69
N GLN A 33 15.67 -30.52 12.09
CA GLN A 33 16.30 -29.66 11.12
C GLN A 33 16.32 -28.27 11.75
N ASP A 34 17.48 -27.91 12.23
CA ASP A 34 17.92 -26.54 12.34
C ASP A 34 17.77 -25.90 10.95
N GLU A 35 16.61 -25.35 10.70
CA GLU A 35 16.43 -24.31 9.70
C GLU A 35 15.88 -23.08 10.38
N THR A 36 16.81 -22.34 10.99
CA THR A 36 16.70 -20.90 11.10
C THR A 36 16.75 -20.33 9.69
N GLN A 37 15.78 -20.67 8.86
CA GLN A 37 15.45 -19.86 7.72
C GLN A 37 14.66 -18.67 8.25
N SER A 38 15.43 -17.67 8.72
CA SER A 38 15.01 -16.29 8.65
C SER A 38 14.41 -16.11 7.25
N SER A 39 13.09 -16.18 7.14
CA SER A 39 12.35 -15.67 6.01
C SER A 39 12.62 -14.16 5.99
N GLN A 40 13.76 -13.78 5.40
CA GLN A 40 13.95 -12.44 4.90
C GLN A 40 12.88 -12.28 3.82
N GLN A 41 11.71 -11.86 4.26
CA GLN A 41 10.65 -11.37 3.42
C GLN A 41 11.33 -10.28 2.59
N LEU A 42 11.60 -10.57 1.32
CA LEU A 42 12.19 -9.65 0.37
C LEU A 42 11.38 -8.35 0.46
N ARG A 43 11.95 -7.37 1.18
CA ARG A 43 11.31 -6.08 1.38
C ARG A 43 11.21 -5.41 0.02
N PRO A 44 10.02 -5.01 -0.43
CA PRO A 44 9.91 -4.36 -1.72
C PRO A 44 10.75 -3.08 -1.71
N LYS A 45 11.69 -3.01 -2.65
CA LYS A 45 12.51 -1.81 -2.84
C LYS A 45 11.84 -0.97 -3.90
N PHE A 46 11.31 0.16 -3.51
CA PHE A 46 10.71 1.15 -4.40
C PHE A 46 11.68 2.30 -4.68
N THR A 47 11.54 2.90 -5.86
CA THR A 47 12.12 4.23 -6.11
C THR A 47 11.29 5.30 -5.41
N ASP A 48 11.87 6.47 -5.18
CA ASP A 48 11.15 7.58 -4.55
C ASP A 48 9.91 8.00 -5.36
N GLN A 49 10.02 8.03 -6.68
CA GLN A 49 8.89 8.29 -7.57
C GLN A 49 7.78 7.24 -7.47
N GLN A 50 8.13 5.95 -7.35
CA GLN A 50 7.14 4.90 -7.11
C GLN A 50 6.44 5.10 -5.75
N ILE A 51 7.19 5.46 -4.71
CA ILE A 51 6.61 5.81 -3.39
C ILE A 51 5.65 6.99 -3.53
N GLY A 52 6.00 8.02 -4.29
CA GLY A 52 5.14 9.15 -4.58
C GLY A 52 3.83 8.74 -5.25
N VAL A 53 3.89 7.92 -6.30
CA VAL A 53 2.69 7.39 -6.98
C VAL A 53 1.84 6.56 -6.01
N LEU A 54 2.45 5.69 -5.21
CA LEU A 54 1.73 4.89 -4.21
C LEU A 54 1.08 5.77 -3.13
N ALA A 55 1.77 6.82 -2.67
CA ALA A 55 1.22 7.80 -1.75
C ALA A 55 0.04 8.56 -2.37
N GLY A 56 0.15 8.96 -3.62
CA GLY A 56 -0.92 9.61 -4.38
C GLY A 56 -2.16 8.72 -4.52
N LEU A 57 -1.98 7.44 -4.84
CA LEU A 57 -3.05 6.45 -4.89
C LEU A 57 -3.73 6.25 -3.53
N ALA A 58 -2.96 6.30 -2.43
CA ALA A 58 -3.49 6.12 -1.06
C ALA A 58 -4.22 7.35 -0.51
N ILE A 59 -3.93 8.55 -1.02
CA ILE A 59 -4.49 9.82 -0.52
C ILE A 59 -5.61 10.34 -1.42
N SER A 60 -5.37 10.42 -2.72
CA SER A 60 -6.30 11.01 -3.68
C SER A 60 -6.18 10.33 -5.05
N PRO A 61 -6.70 9.10 -5.19
CA PRO A 61 -6.53 8.30 -6.40
C PRO A 61 -7.10 8.97 -7.66
N GLU A 62 -8.23 9.63 -7.56
CA GLU A 62 -8.87 10.28 -8.72
C GLU A 62 -8.09 11.53 -9.16
N TRP A 63 -7.64 12.36 -8.22
CA TRP A 63 -6.78 13.49 -8.51
C TRP A 63 -5.48 13.05 -9.19
N LEU A 64 -4.82 12.00 -8.67
CA LEU A 64 -3.63 11.44 -9.26
C LEU A 64 -3.85 11.00 -10.71
N LYS A 65 -4.88 10.18 -10.95
CA LYS A 65 -5.21 9.66 -12.29
C LYS A 65 -5.52 10.77 -13.29
N GLN A 66 -6.29 11.76 -12.88
CA GLN A 66 -6.65 12.90 -13.74
C GLN A 66 -5.41 13.69 -14.14
N ASN A 67 -4.52 14.02 -13.20
CA ASN A 67 -3.33 14.80 -13.48
C ASN A 67 -2.27 14.01 -14.26
N ILE A 68 -2.15 12.69 -14.04
CA ILE A 68 -1.33 11.81 -14.89
C ILE A 68 -1.87 11.78 -16.32
N ALA A 69 -3.18 11.63 -16.49
CA ALA A 69 -3.82 11.60 -17.83
C ALA A 69 -3.62 12.91 -18.58
N ALA A 70 -3.63 14.03 -17.88
CA ALA A 70 -3.40 15.37 -18.43
C ALA A 70 -1.91 15.71 -18.62
N ASN A 71 -0.97 14.84 -18.21
CA ASN A 71 0.49 15.11 -18.15
C ASN A 71 0.83 16.37 -17.33
N GLN A 72 0.08 16.61 -16.26
CA GLN A 72 0.25 17.80 -15.40
C GLN A 72 0.92 17.47 -14.07
N LEU A 73 1.09 16.18 -13.72
CA LEU A 73 1.66 15.81 -12.44
C LEU A 73 3.16 16.00 -12.42
N VAL A 74 3.64 16.79 -11.46
CA VAL A 74 5.04 17.14 -11.25
C VAL A 74 5.52 16.46 -9.97
N TYR A 75 6.67 15.80 -10.07
CA TYR A 75 7.44 15.28 -8.94
C TYR A 75 8.65 16.20 -8.68
N GLY A 76 8.90 16.48 -7.42
CA GLY A 76 10.08 17.22 -6.99
C GLY A 76 10.51 16.88 -5.57
N ILE A 77 11.61 17.47 -5.15
CA ILE A 77 12.16 17.36 -3.79
C ILE A 77 12.23 18.75 -3.21
N VAL A 78 11.70 18.94 -2.00
CA VAL A 78 11.73 20.24 -1.30
C VAL A 78 13.18 20.66 -1.02
N LYS A 79 13.56 21.82 -1.54
CA LYS A 79 14.87 22.41 -1.36
C LYS A 79 14.85 23.44 -0.22
N PRO A 80 15.99 23.74 0.43
CA PRO A 80 16.03 24.67 1.57
C PRO A 80 15.53 26.10 1.26
N ALA A 81 15.51 26.49 -0.04
CA ALA A 81 15.06 27.80 -0.48
C ALA A 81 13.57 27.85 -0.85
N ASP A 82 12.88 26.71 -0.85
CA ASP A 82 11.49 26.63 -1.28
C ASP A 82 10.56 27.22 -0.22
N THR A 83 9.54 27.93 -0.66
CA THR A 83 8.47 28.42 0.20
C THR A 83 7.42 27.33 0.35
N VAL A 84 7.58 26.50 1.38
CA VAL A 84 6.70 25.36 1.66
C VAL A 84 6.14 25.44 3.10
N PRO A 85 5.07 24.73 3.41
CA PRO A 85 4.57 24.65 4.78
C PRO A 85 5.63 24.10 5.74
N ALA A 86 5.60 24.55 6.99
CA ALA A 86 6.53 24.07 8.01
C ALA A 86 6.43 22.56 8.22
N GLY A 87 7.57 21.88 8.39
CA GLY A 87 7.66 20.46 8.72
C GLY A 87 7.61 19.52 7.51
N VAL A 88 7.88 20.02 6.30
CA VAL A 88 8.08 19.21 5.08
C VAL A 88 9.49 19.33 4.50
N ASP A 89 10.43 19.77 5.32
CA ASP A 89 11.84 19.89 4.91
C ASP A 89 12.38 18.50 4.51
N ASN A 90 13.05 18.44 3.37
CA ASN A 90 13.58 17.20 2.77
C ASN A 90 12.52 16.14 2.44
N TYR A 91 11.27 16.55 2.22
CA TYR A 91 10.24 15.70 1.65
C TYR A 91 10.30 15.74 0.13
N SER A 92 9.95 14.64 -0.51
CA SER A 92 9.54 14.65 -1.91
C SER A 92 8.09 15.07 -2.03
N TYR A 93 7.66 15.54 -3.20
CA TYR A 93 6.28 15.96 -3.38
C TYR A 93 5.73 15.61 -4.75
N LEU A 94 4.40 15.55 -4.81
CA LEU A 94 3.60 15.55 -6.03
C LEU A 94 2.69 16.78 -6.01
N VAL A 95 2.66 17.51 -7.11
CA VAL A 95 1.79 18.67 -7.35
C VAL A 95 1.30 18.67 -8.79
N ALA A 96 0.11 19.16 -9.06
CA ALA A 96 -0.33 19.40 -10.42
C ALA A 96 0.10 20.78 -10.90
N ALA A 97 0.65 20.89 -12.13
CA ALA A 97 1.16 22.14 -12.67
C ALA A 97 0.10 23.25 -12.75
N ASP A 98 -1.16 22.90 -13.01
CA ASP A 98 -2.29 23.82 -13.14
C ASP A 98 -3.33 23.60 -12.02
N ASP A 99 -2.88 23.15 -10.83
CA ASP A 99 -3.78 22.80 -9.73
C ASP A 99 -4.43 24.06 -9.11
N GLN A 100 -5.67 24.32 -9.51
CA GLN A 100 -6.50 25.35 -8.88
C GLN A 100 -7.05 24.90 -7.52
N ASP A 101 -6.99 23.60 -7.22
CA ASP A 101 -7.53 23.00 -6.00
C ASP A 101 -6.54 23.03 -4.83
N GLY A 102 -5.27 23.35 -5.08
CA GLY A 102 -4.20 23.45 -4.08
C GLY A 102 -3.87 22.12 -3.42
N THR A 103 -4.05 21.00 -4.13
CA THR A 103 -3.68 19.67 -3.64
C THR A 103 -2.18 19.44 -3.81
N VAL A 104 -1.47 19.26 -2.71
CA VAL A 104 -0.05 18.86 -2.69
C VAL A 104 0.09 17.64 -1.80
N ILE A 105 0.87 16.67 -2.24
CA ILE A 105 1.19 15.47 -1.47
C ILE A 105 2.70 15.44 -1.24
N PHE A 106 3.12 15.72 -0.02
CA PHE A 106 4.50 15.56 0.45
C PHE A 106 4.66 14.16 1.03
N PHE A 107 5.80 13.52 0.77
CA PHE A 107 6.07 12.18 1.30
C PHE A 107 7.55 11.98 1.59
N LYS A 108 7.85 11.14 2.57
CA LYS A 108 9.20 10.75 2.95
C LYS A 108 9.18 9.33 3.49
N GLU A 109 10.14 8.52 3.08
CA GLU A 109 10.33 7.19 3.68
C GLU A 109 11.30 7.27 4.86
N GLU A 110 10.88 6.71 5.99
CA GLU A 110 11.72 6.48 7.17
C GLU A 110 11.44 5.07 7.70
N ASP A 111 12.46 4.23 7.76
CA ASP A 111 12.38 2.88 8.33
C ASP A 111 11.19 2.04 7.84
N GLN A 112 10.98 1.98 6.51
CA GLN A 112 9.87 1.28 5.85
C GLN A 112 8.49 1.90 6.10
N THR A 113 8.42 3.06 6.72
CA THR A 113 7.20 3.85 6.89
C THR A 113 7.26 5.05 5.96
N VAL A 114 6.22 5.25 5.19
CA VAL A 114 6.02 6.45 4.37
C VAL A 114 5.18 7.44 5.17
N ILE A 115 5.79 8.53 5.56
CA ILE A 115 5.12 9.66 6.20
C ILE A 115 4.57 10.54 5.09
N ILE A 116 3.26 10.65 5.00
CA ILE A 116 2.58 11.42 3.96
C ILE A 116 1.92 12.64 4.61
N LYS A 117 2.26 13.84 4.13
CA LYS A 117 1.63 15.09 4.53
C LYS A 117 0.96 15.70 3.30
N TYR A 118 -0.29 16.11 3.42
CA TYR A 118 -1.04 16.56 2.25
C TYR A 118 -2.04 17.64 2.58
N THR A 119 -2.30 18.47 1.59
CA THR A 119 -3.44 19.38 1.53
C THR A 119 -4.53 18.79 0.63
N SER A 120 -5.74 19.23 0.74
CA SER A 120 -6.83 18.81 -0.15
C SER A 120 -7.83 19.96 -0.33
N GLN A 121 -8.26 20.20 -1.58
CA GLN A 121 -9.37 21.05 -1.98
C GLN A 121 -9.66 22.22 -1.00
N HIS A 122 -9.03 23.37 -1.24
CA HIS A 122 -9.22 24.60 -0.49
C HIS A 122 -8.83 24.56 1.01
N ASN A 123 -8.24 23.47 1.49
CA ASN A 123 -7.79 23.37 2.87
C ASN A 123 -6.25 23.42 2.94
N THR A 124 -5.72 24.56 3.33
CA THR A 124 -4.27 24.81 3.46
C THR A 124 -3.63 24.10 4.67
N LYS A 125 -4.44 23.50 5.55
CA LYS A 125 -3.93 22.78 6.72
C LYS A 125 -3.40 21.41 6.31
N LEU A 126 -2.11 21.17 6.59
CA LEU A 126 -1.50 19.86 6.37
C LEU A 126 -2.16 18.78 7.24
N LYS A 127 -2.56 17.71 6.60
CA LYS A 127 -2.95 16.44 7.24
C LYS A 127 -1.78 15.48 7.15
N THR A 128 -1.66 14.57 8.11
CA THR A 128 -0.61 13.54 8.13
C THR A 128 -1.22 12.15 8.13
N LYS A 129 -0.67 11.25 7.32
CA LYS A 129 -0.99 9.83 7.28
C LYS A 129 0.30 9.03 7.18
N ASN A 130 0.47 8.01 8.03
CA ASN A 130 1.62 7.12 8.00
C ASN A 130 1.17 5.76 7.49
N LEU A 131 1.87 5.23 6.50
CA LEU A 131 1.62 3.92 5.90
C LEU A 131 2.95 3.18 5.74
N THR A 132 2.97 1.88 5.99
CA THR A 132 4.16 1.08 5.71
C THR A 132 4.29 0.79 4.21
N LEU A 133 5.52 0.61 3.71
CA LEU A 133 5.74 0.16 2.33
C LEU A 133 5.02 -1.17 2.04
N THR A 134 4.93 -2.04 3.04
CA THR A 134 4.18 -3.30 2.93
C THR A 134 2.69 -3.07 2.71
N GLN A 135 2.07 -2.10 3.41
CA GLN A 135 0.66 -1.74 3.22
C GLN A 135 0.43 -1.18 1.82
N LEU A 136 1.25 -0.21 1.40
CA LEU A 136 1.18 0.39 0.06
C LEU A 136 1.38 -0.66 -1.05
N SER A 137 2.38 -1.54 -0.90
CA SER A 137 2.64 -2.62 -1.84
C SER A 137 1.47 -3.59 -1.94
N LYS A 138 0.91 -4.00 -0.81
CA LYS A 138 -0.22 -4.93 -0.78
C LYS A 138 -1.47 -4.36 -1.43
N GLU A 139 -1.70 -3.06 -1.30
CA GLU A 139 -2.89 -2.40 -1.83
C GLU A 139 -2.75 -2.04 -3.31
N PHE A 140 -1.57 -1.55 -3.74
CA PHE A 140 -1.42 -0.92 -5.05
C PHE A 140 -0.33 -1.53 -5.95
N TYR A 141 0.48 -2.51 -5.48
CA TYR A 141 1.63 -3.02 -6.23
C TYR A 141 1.78 -4.55 -6.14
N GLN A 142 0.70 -5.28 -5.91
CA GLN A 142 0.76 -6.73 -5.70
C GLN A 142 0.65 -7.51 -7.02
N THR A 143 -0.29 -7.15 -7.87
CA THR A 143 -0.57 -7.85 -9.14
C THR A 143 0.21 -7.27 -10.31
N GLY A 144 0.41 -8.06 -11.37
CA GLY A 144 1.07 -7.58 -12.60
C GLY A 144 0.44 -6.31 -13.18
N PRO A 145 -0.90 -6.24 -13.32
CA PRO A 145 -1.57 -5.01 -13.76
C PRO A 145 -1.33 -3.80 -12.86
N GLN A 146 -1.33 -3.98 -11.53
CA GLN A 146 -1.05 -2.89 -10.59
C GLN A 146 0.40 -2.38 -10.73
N LYS A 147 1.37 -3.28 -10.84
CA LYS A 147 2.78 -2.93 -11.06
C LYS A 147 2.94 -2.12 -12.33
N LYS A 148 2.40 -2.65 -13.44
CA LYS A 148 2.44 -1.93 -14.71
C LYS A 148 1.78 -0.54 -14.61
N GLN A 149 0.67 -0.43 -13.92
CA GLN A 149 -0.02 0.87 -13.74
C GLN A 149 0.85 1.87 -12.98
N VAL A 150 1.49 1.46 -11.88
CA VAL A 150 2.39 2.33 -11.11
C VAL A 150 3.59 2.74 -11.94
N ASP A 151 4.20 1.81 -12.66
CA ASP A 151 5.37 2.06 -13.51
C ASP A 151 4.99 3.00 -14.68
N ASP A 152 3.85 2.78 -15.35
CA ASP A 152 3.31 3.67 -16.39
C ASP A 152 3.02 5.10 -15.83
N TYR A 153 2.62 5.22 -14.56
CA TYR A 153 2.40 6.51 -13.91
C TYR A 153 3.72 7.23 -13.62
N VAL A 154 4.74 6.49 -13.15
CA VAL A 154 6.09 7.04 -12.93
C VAL A 154 6.69 7.58 -14.22
N GLU A 155 6.54 6.87 -15.34
CA GLU A 155 7.04 7.33 -16.65
C GLU A 155 6.40 8.64 -17.13
N ARG A 156 5.19 8.96 -16.64
CA ARG A 156 4.47 10.19 -16.99
C ARG A 156 4.68 11.34 -16.01
N LEU A 157 5.42 11.11 -14.92
CA LEU A 157 5.77 12.20 -14.01
C LEU A 157 6.72 13.19 -14.70
N ARG A 158 6.39 14.45 -14.60
CA ARG A 158 7.35 15.52 -14.91
C ARG A 158 8.25 15.71 -13.70
N THR A 159 9.53 15.92 -13.90
CA THR A 159 10.50 16.18 -12.83
C THR A 159 10.97 17.63 -12.90
N GLU A 160 11.10 18.27 -11.72
CA GLU A 160 11.74 19.56 -11.57
C GLU A 160 13.27 19.46 -11.44
#